data_592a3ea2d95e9d7256d160b7ad28d205
#
_entry.id   592a3ea2d95e9d7256d160b7ad28d205
#
_cell.length_a   1.000
_cell.length_b   1.000
_cell.length_c   1.000
_cell.angle_alpha   90.00
_cell.angle_beta   90.00
_cell.angle_gamma   90.00
#
_symmetry.space_group_name_H-M   'P 1'
#
loop_
_entity.id
_entity.type
_entity.pdbx_description
1 polymer ?
#
loop_
_entity_poly.entity_id
_entity_poly.type
_entity_poly.pdbx_seq_one_letter_code
_entity_poly.pdbx_strand_id
1 'polypeptide(L)'
;MSSKSLFLLSFIVFFLYSLYSSAEFLKKELLISNSDNQLKYFIVEVADNDKLRSLGFMGRTDIPEGTGMLFIWNDEAYRNFWMKNTPSSLDIIFFDKNGYFINVQENTIPFSLDNIQSLKPSKYVLELIAGSSKKFNLYNHSRIINLN
;
A
#
# COMPACT_ATOMS: atom_id res chain seq x y z
N MET A 1 -13.08 34.83 34.15
CA MET A 1 -11.86 34.47 33.32
C MET A 1 -11.66 35.60 32.33
N SER A 2 -10.48 36.19 32.29
CA SER A 2 -10.20 37.31 31.39
C SER A 2 -10.11 36.82 29.93
N SER A 3 -10.54 37.66 28.99
CA SER A 3 -10.54 37.39 27.56
C SER A 3 -9.14 36.93 27.02
N LYS A 4 -8.07 37.37 27.69
CA LYS A 4 -6.69 36.95 27.38
C LYS A 4 -6.40 35.47 27.69
N SER A 5 -7.06 34.89 28.71
CA SER A 5 -6.90 33.48 29.09
C SER A 5 -7.59 32.55 28.07
N LEU A 6 -8.71 32.99 27.48
CA LEU A 6 -9.43 32.21 26.46
C LEU A 6 -8.70 32.18 25.13
N PHE A 7 -8.01 33.27 24.76
CA PHE A 7 -7.17 33.34 23.54
C PHE A 7 -5.93 32.43 23.63
N LEU A 8 -5.33 32.39 24.83
CA LEU A 8 -4.14 31.53 25.03
C LEU A 8 -4.49 30.03 24.95
N LEU A 9 -5.63 29.65 25.50
CA LEU A 9 -6.12 28.27 25.46
C LEU A 9 -6.47 27.81 24.03
N SER A 10 -7.08 28.72 23.24
CA SER A 10 -7.38 28.46 21.82
C SER A 10 -6.11 28.27 20.98
N PHE A 11 -5.06 29.03 21.24
CA PHE A 11 -3.80 28.94 20.52
C PHE A 11 -3.06 27.64 20.85
N ILE A 12 -3.09 27.19 22.11
CA ILE A 12 -2.46 25.92 22.55
C ILE A 12 -3.17 24.72 21.94
N VAL A 13 -4.50 24.74 21.87
CA VAL A 13 -5.27 23.66 21.24
C VAL A 13 -5.00 23.60 19.73
N PHE A 14 -4.87 24.74 19.05
CA PHE A 14 -4.54 24.78 17.62
C PHE A 14 -3.10 24.29 17.34
N PHE A 15 -2.16 24.59 18.25
CA PHE A 15 -0.77 24.14 18.13
C PHE A 15 -0.63 22.62 18.40
N LEU A 16 -1.45 22.06 19.30
CA LEU A 16 -1.50 20.61 19.56
C LEU A 16 -2.10 19.82 18.40
N TYR A 17 -3.03 20.40 17.63
CA TYR A 17 -3.54 19.78 16.39
C TYR A 17 -2.50 19.73 15.28
N SER A 18 -1.52 20.65 15.28
CA SER A 18 -0.45 20.69 14.28
C SER A 18 0.62 19.60 14.48
N LEU A 19 0.61 18.89 15.63
CA LEU A 19 1.53 17.79 15.93
C LEU A 19 0.98 16.42 15.61
N TYR A 20 -0.21 16.30 15.01
CA TYR A 20 -0.64 15.06 14.39
C TYR A 20 0.19 14.87 13.10
N SER A 21 1.39 14.32 13.27
CA SER A 21 2.19 13.83 12.16
C SER A 21 1.35 12.80 11.39
N SER A 22 0.80 13.22 10.27
CA SER A 22 0.28 12.27 9.29
C SER A 22 1.41 11.29 8.98
N ALA A 23 1.13 10.00 8.96
CA ALA A 23 2.11 9.02 8.54
C ALA A 23 2.48 9.35 7.09
N GLU A 24 3.67 9.88 6.89
CA GLU A 24 4.15 10.26 5.55
C GLU A 24 4.82 9.05 4.92
N PHE A 25 4.26 8.58 3.82
CA PHE A 25 4.83 7.50 3.02
C PHE A 25 5.92 8.05 2.10
N LEU A 26 7.09 7.42 2.12
CA LEU A 26 8.11 7.66 1.11
C LEU A 26 7.60 7.15 -0.25
N LYS A 27 7.72 7.96 -1.29
CA LYS A 27 7.38 7.55 -2.66
C LYS A 27 8.62 7.05 -3.40
N LYS A 28 8.46 5.96 -4.14
CA LYS A 28 9.49 5.37 -5.00
C LYS A 28 8.94 5.03 -6.38
N GLU A 29 9.81 5.04 -7.37
CA GLU A 29 9.55 4.37 -8.64
C GLU A 29 9.71 2.87 -8.47
N LEU A 30 8.71 2.11 -8.89
CA LEU A 30 8.73 0.66 -8.93
C LEU A 30 8.73 0.19 -10.38
N LEU A 31 9.70 -0.64 -10.71
CA LEU A 31 9.86 -1.21 -12.05
C LEU A 31 9.54 -2.69 -12.01
N ILE A 32 8.57 -3.11 -12.81
CA ILE A 32 8.16 -4.51 -12.92
C ILE A 32 8.32 -4.98 -14.37
N SER A 33 9.04 -6.08 -14.59
CA SER A 33 8.93 -6.86 -15.81
C SER A 33 7.64 -7.67 -15.71
N ASN A 34 6.69 -7.45 -16.61
CA ASN A 34 5.41 -8.17 -16.60
C ASN A 34 5.52 -9.56 -17.25
N SER A 35 4.39 -10.28 -17.36
CA SER A 35 4.36 -11.63 -17.93
C SER A 35 4.83 -11.73 -19.37
N ASP A 36 4.80 -10.63 -20.14
CA ASP A 36 5.29 -10.53 -21.52
C ASP A 36 6.73 -10.00 -21.60
N ASN A 37 7.45 -9.91 -20.47
CA ASN A 37 8.79 -9.31 -20.35
C ASN A 37 8.84 -7.82 -20.73
N GLN A 38 7.72 -7.11 -20.66
CA GLN A 38 7.67 -5.67 -20.85
C GLN A 38 7.85 -4.96 -19.51
N LEU A 39 8.59 -3.87 -19.51
CA LEU A 39 8.77 -3.03 -18.32
C LEU A 39 7.55 -2.15 -18.09
N LYS A 40 7.05 -2.18 -16.86
CA LYS A 40 5.95 -1.34 -16.36
C LYS A 40 6.45 -0.51 -15.19
N TYR A 41 6.08 0.78 -15.20
CA TYR A 41 6.50 1.77 -14.21
C TYR A 41 5.32 2.17 -13.35
N PHE A 42 5.55 2.21 -12.04
CA PHE A 42 4.58 2.63 -11.04
C PHE A 42 5.23 3.62 -10.08
N ILE A 43 4.48 4.58 -9.60
CA ILE A 43 4.88 5.40 -8.45
C ILE A 43 4.21 4.82 -7.22
N VAL A 44 4.98 4.28 -6.29
CA VAL A 44 4.44 3.61 -5.11
C VAL A 44 4.82 4.34 -3.82
N GLU A 45 3.88 4.35 -2.89
CA GLU A 45 4.11 4.66 -1.50
C GLU A 45 4.71 3.43 -0.81
N VAL A 46 5.73 3.62 0.02
CA VAL A 46 6.43 2.49 0.67
C VAL A 46 5.93 2.33 2.10
N ALA A 47 5.43 1.12 2.42
CA ALA A 47 5.02 0.70 3.75
C ALA A 47 6.02 -0.33 4.30
N ASP A 48 7.09 0.13 4.94
CA ASP A 48 8.22 -0.69 5.40
C ASP A 48 8.28 -0.89 6.93
N ASN A 49 7.34 -0.33 7.66
CA ASN A 49 7.21 -0.48 9.11
C ASN A 49 5.78 -0.84 9.50
N ASP A 50 5.59 -1.31 10.74
CA ASP A 50 4.30 -1.85 11.20
C ASP A 50 3.18 -0.80 11.17
N LYS A 51 3.49 0.46 11.49
CA LYS A 51 2.51 1.55 11.45
C LYS A 51 2.00 1.79 10.03
N LEU A 52 2.90 1.92 9.05
CA LEU A 52 2.56 2.17 7.66
C LEU A 52 1.87 0.96 7.04
N ARG A 53 2.35 -0.26 7.32
CA ARG A 53 1.70 -1.50 6.85
C ARG A 53 0.28 -1.67 7.41
N SER A 54 0.06 -1.30 8.67
CA SER A 54 -1.28 -1.35 9.28
C SER A 54 -2.25 -0.32 8.70
N LEU A 55 -1.73 0.82 8.25
CA LEU A 55 -2.54 1.89 7.65
C LEU A 55 -2.97 1.55 6.22
N GLY A 56 -2.02 1.14 5.36
CA GLY A 56 -2.32 0.83 3.97
C GLY A 56 -3.12 1.94 3.28
N PHE A 57 -4.09 1.55 2.46
CA PHE A 57 -5.02 2.46 1.80
C PHE A 57 -6.32 2.74 2.59
N MET A 58 -6.33 2.51 3.92
CA MET A 58 -7.51 2.82 4.73
C MET A 58 -7.97 4.27 4.54
N GLY A 59 -9.29 4.45 4.32
CA GLY A 59 -9.93 5.75 4.16
C GLY A 59 -9.67 6.44 2.81
N ARG A 60 -8.93 5.84 1.88
CA ARG A 60 -8.56 6.46 0.61
C ARG A 60 -9.48 6.01 -0.52
N THR A 61 -10.07 6.98 -1.21
CA THR A 61 -11.00 6.76 -2.34
C THR A 61 -10.39 7.15 -3.68
N ASP A 62 -9.31 7.95 -3.68
CA ASP A 62 -8.64 8.42 -4.89
C ASP A 62 -7.25 7.79 -4.98
N ILE A 63 -7.16 6.70 -5.74
CA ILE A 63 -5.92 5.98 -6.03
C ILE A 63 -5.72 6.02 -7.54
N PRO A 64 -4.88 6.94 -8.04
CA PRO A 64 -4.67 7.10 -9.49
C PRO A 64 -4.06 5.83 -10.10
N GLU A 65 -4.44 5.55 -11.34
CA GLU A 65 -3.80 4.49 -12.12
C GLU A 65 -2.29 4.74 -12.27
N GLY A 66 -1.50 3.67 -12.23
CA GLY A 66 -0.03 3.77 -12.26
C GLY A 66 0.58 4.16 -10.92
N THR A 67 -0.24 4.36 -9.87
CA THR A 67 0.22 4.53 -8.50
C THR A 67 -0.22 3.35 -7.64
N GLY A 68 0.46 3.15 -6.50
CA GLY A 68 0.14 2.05 -5.61
C GLY A 68 0.83 2.16 -4.26
N MET A 69 0.78 1.07 -3.50
CA MET A 69 1.51 0.95 -2.25
C MET A 69 2.31 -0.35 -2.24
N LEU A 70 3.60 -0.24 -1.95
CA LEU A 70 4.51 -1.37 -1.81
C LEU A 70 4.79 -1.63 -0.33
N PHE A 71 4.31 -2.76 0.14
CA PHE A 71 4.58 -3.27 1.49
C PHE A 71 5.87 -4.08 1.45
N ILE A 72 6.78 -3.80 2.39
CA ILE A 72 8.09 -4.44 2.48
C ILE A 72 8.29 -4.98 3.88
N TRP A 73 8.77 -6.23 3.99
CA TRP A 73 9.22 -6.84 5.24
C TRP A 73 10.69 -7.23 5.16
N ASN A 74 11.32 -7.40 6.31
CA ASN A 74 12.71 -7.86 6.39
C ASN A 74 12.84 -9.37 6.12
N ASP A 75 11.78 -10.13 6.40
CA ASP A 75 11.69 -11.58 6.26
C ASP A 75 10.69 -12.03 5.20
N GLU A 76 10.75 -13.30 4.82
CA GLU A 76 9.69 -13.97 4.06
C GLU A 76 8.77 -14.72 5.02
N ALA A 77 7.46 -14.50 4.91
CA ALA A 77 6.43 -15.25 5.62
C ALA A 77 5.12 -15.27 4.82
N TYR A 78 4.21 -16.15 5.17
CA TYR A 78 2.84 -16.06 4.67
C TYR A 78 2.24 -14.73 5.11
N ARG A 79 1.76 -13.91 4.16
CA ARG A 79 1.19 -12.60 4.43
C ARG A 79 -0.32 -12.66 4.30
N ASN A 80 -0.98 -11.97 5.24
CA ASN A 80 -2.43 -11.88 5.29
C ASN A 80 -2.84 -10.42 5.18
N PHE A 81 -3.81 -10.14 4.33
CA PHE A 81 -4.41 -8.84 4.09
C PHE A 81 -5.91 -8.89 4.28
N TRP A 82 -6.52 -7.77 4.40
CA TRP A 82 -7.97 -7.55 4.46
C TRP A 82 -8.30 -6.18 3.88
N MET A 83 -9.58 -5.92 3.64
CA MET A 83 -10.05 -4.63 3.15
C MET A 83 -10.70 -3.78 4.25
N LYS A 84 -10.31 -4.00 5.53
CA LYS A 84 -10.83 -3.23 6.65
C LYS A 84 -10.63 -1.73 6.43
N ASN A 85 -11.71 -0.95 6.59
CA ASN A 85 -11.70 0.50 6.40
C ASN A 85 -11.15 0.98 5.03
N THR A 86 -11.12 0.11 4.02
CA THR A 86 -10.61 0.42 2.68
C THR A 86 -11.77 0.50 1.70
N PRO A 87 -12.17 1.72 1.30
CA PRO A 87 -13.35 1.95 0.46
C PRO A 87 -13.13 1.65 -1.03
N SER A 88 -11.87 1.61 -1.48
CA SER A 88 -11.51 1.34 -2.87
C SER A 88 -11.28 -0.15 -3.09
N SER A 89 -11.79 -0.71 -4.20
CA SER A 89 -11.42 -2.04 -4.67
C SER A 89 -9.97 -2.04 -5.17
N LEU A 90 -9.18 -3.04 -4.79
CA LEU A 90 -7.76 -3.15 -5.08
C LEU A 90 -7.44 -4.48 -5.77
N ASP A 91 -6.31 -4.51 -6.46
CA ASP A 91 -5.57 -5.73 -6.78
C ASP A 91 -4.40 -5.85 -5.80
N ILE A 92 -4.30 -6.96 -5.08
CA ILE A 92 -3.25 -7.23 -4.09
C ILE A 92 -2.36 -8.33 -4.64
N ILE A 93 -1.10 -7.97 -4.97
CA ILE A 93 -0.14 -8.83 -5.66
C ILE A 93 0.99 -9.20 -4.72
N PHE A 94 1.24 -10.48 -4.55
CA PHE A 94 2.28 -11.02 -3.67
C PHE A 94 3.53 -11.41 -4.47
N PHE A 95 4.71 -11.05 -3.93
CA PHE A 95 6.01 -11.38 -4.52
C PHE A 95 6.95 -11.98 -3.46
N ASP A 96 7.82 -12.89 -3.89
CA ASP A 96 8.84 -13.50 -3.05
C ASP A 96 10.02 -12.53 -2.76
N LYS A 97 11.04 -13.00 -2.03
CA LYS A 97 12.24 -12.19 -1.70
C LYS A 97 13.07 -11.77 -2.90
N ASN A 98 12.96 -12.49 -4.02
CA ASN A 98 13.66 -12.19 -5.26
C ASN A 98 12.81 -11.32 -6.20
N GLY A 99 11.61 -10.92 -5.74
CA GLY A 99 10.66 -10.11 -6.49
C GLY A 99 9.81 -10.87 -7.50
N TYR A 100 9.85 -12.22 -7.53
CA TYR A 100 9.00 -12.99 -8.41
C TYR A 100 7.57 -13.08 -7.92
N PHE A 101 6.64 -13.02 -8.86
CA PHE A 101 5.21 -13.17 -8.62
C PHE A 101 4.87 -14.49 -7.92
N ILE A 102 4.00 -14.42 -6.93
CA ILE A 102 3.44 -15.58 -6.22
C ILE A 102 1.99 -15.79 -6.61
N ASN A 103 1.14 -14.82 -6.31
CA ASN A 103 -0.29 -14.81 -6.63
C ASN A 103 -0.83 -13.38 -6.55
N VAL A 104 -2.05 -13.21 -7.05
CA VAL A 104 -2.81 -11.97 -6.95
C VAL A 104 -4.24 -12.24 -6.49
N GLN A 105 -4.76 -11.37 -5.63
CA GLN A 105 -6.19 -11.22 -5.40
C GLN A 105 -6.66 -10.00 -6.17
N GLU A 106 -7.40 -10.21 -7.25
CA GLU A 106 -7.95 -9.15 -8.07
C GLU A 106 -9.30 -8.68 -7.54
N ASN A 107 -9.62 -7.42 -7.81
CA ASN A 107 -10.94 -6.83 -7.58
C ASN A 107 -11.48 -7.09 -6.16
N THR A 108 -10.68 -6.79 -5.16
CA THR A 108 -11.06 -6.99 -3.75
C THR A 108 -12.37 -6.28 -3.42
N ILE A 109 -13.14 -6.86 -2.50
CA ILE A 109 -14.41 -6.28 -2.07
C ILE A 109 -14.10 -5.19 -1.03
N PRO A 110 -14.46 -3.91 -1.27
CA PRO A 110 -14.30 -2.85 -0.28
C PRO A 110 -14.89 -3.22 1.07
N PHE A 111 -14.19 -2.84 2.15
CA PHE A 111 -14.57 -3.07 3.56
C PHE A 111 -14.65 -4.55 3.97
N SER A 112 -14.37 -5.54 3.11
CA SER A 112 -14.38 -6.95 3.50
C SER A 112 -13.33 -7.22 4.58
N LEU A 113 -13.70 -8.09 5.54
CA LEU A 113 -12.80 -8.63 6.57
C LEU A 113 -12.31 -10.03 6.22
N ASP A 114 -12.63 -10.53 5.03
CA ASP A 114 -12.15 -11.81 4.55
C ASP A 114 -10.63 -11.80 4.42
N ASN A 115 -10.03 -12.94 4.74
CA ASN A 115 -8.59 -13.09 4.67
C ASN A 115 -8.11 -13.24 3.23
N ILE A 116 -7.19 -12.38 2.82
CA ILE A 116 -6.50 -12.42 1.53
C ILE A 116 -5.05 -12.84 1.79
N GLN A 117 -4.68 -14.02 1.33
CA GLN A 117 -3.42 -14.66 1.74
C GLN A 117 -2.47 -14.89 0.57
N SER A 118 -1.16 -14.75 0.84
CA SER A 118 -0.12 -15.22 -0.07
C SER A 118 -0.12 -16.76 -0.10
N LEU A 119 0.04 -17.35 -1.30
CA LEU A 119 0.11 -18.81 -1.48
C LEU A 119 1.47 -19.42 -1.13
N LYS A 120 2.49 -18.57 -0.97
CA LYS A 120 3.85 -18.91 -0.54
C LYS A 120 4.38 -17.81 0.36
N PRO A 121 5.48 -18.03 1.11
CA PRO A 121 6.16 -16.95 1.82
C PRO A 121 6.44 -15.77 0.89
N SER A 122 6.07 -14.58 1.33
CA SER A 122 6.15 -13.33 0.57
C SER A 122 6.95 -12.29 1.35
N LYS A 123 7.79 -11.54 0.66
CA LYS A 123 8.53 -10.41 1.21
C LYS A 123 7.97 -9.07 0.78
N TYR A 124 7.37 -9.01 -0.42
CA TYR A 124 6.81 -7.79 -0.99
C TYR A 124 5.34 -8.02 -1.36
N VAL A 125 4.50 -7.03 -1.09
CA VAL A 125 3.11 -7.01 -1.53
C VAL A 125 2.83 -5.66 -2.18
N LEU A 126 2.24 -5.68 -3.37
CA LEU A 126 1.88 -4.48 -4.11
C LEU A 126 0.37 -4.35 -4.17
N GLU A 127 -0.16 -3.25 -3.66
CA GLU A 127 -1.55 -2.86 -3.83
C GLU A 127 -1.67 -1.83 -4.95
N LEU A 128 -2.54 -2.09 -5.91
CA LEU A 128 -2.91 -1.20 -7.02
C LEU A 128 -4.43 -1.04 -7.06
N ILE A 129 -4.92 -0.01 -7.74
CA ILE A 129 -6.37 0.09 -8.01
C ILE A 129 -6.83 -1.14 -8.81
N ALA A 130 -8.03 -1.63 -8.53
CA ALA A 130 -8.61 -2.82 -9.15
C ALA A 130 -8.57 -2.77 -10.69
N GLY A 131 -8.25 -3.90 -11.32
CA GLY A 131 -8.08 -4.04 -12.76
C GLY A 131 -6.68 -3.76 -13.28
N SER A 132 -5.77 -3.26 -12.42
CA SER A 132 -4.38 -2.96 -12.80
C SER A 132 -3.62 -4.22 -13.18
N SER A 133 -3.81 -5.33 -12.46
CA SER A 133 -3.13 -6.59 -12.74
C SER A 133 -3.42 -7.07 -14.16
N LYS A 134 -4.68 -7.03 -14.57
CA LYS A 134 -5.10 -7.37 -15.93
C LYS A 134 -4.55 -6.38 -16.97
N LYS A 135 -4.69 -5.08 -16.71
CA LYS A 135 -4.27 -4.02 -17.63
C LYS A 135 -2.77 -4.07 -17.93
N PHE A 136 -1.94 -4.29 -16.90
CA PHE A 136 -0.49 -4.31 -17.02
C PHE A 136 0.11 -5.71 -17.18
N ASN A 137 -0.74 -6.75 -17.24
CA ASN A 137 -0.37 -8.16 -17.34
C ASN A 137 0.60 -8.61 -16.24
N LEU A 138 0.20 -8.36 -14.96
CA LEU A 138 1.01 -8.66 -13.77
C LEU A 138 0.63 -10.03 -13.19
N TYR A 139 1.10 -11.10 -13.82
CA TYR A 139 0.81 -12.48 -13.46
C TYR A 139 2.09 -13.34 -13.41
N ASN A 140 1.98 -14.64 -13.64
CA ASN A 140 3.12 -15.56 -13.69
C ASN A 140 4.25 -14.99 -14.55
N HIS A 141 5.49 -15.16 -14.11
CA HIS A 141 6.73 -14.61 -14.68
C HIS A 141 6.93 -13.10 -14.44
N SER A 142 5.95 -12.37 -13.89
CA SER A 142 6.21 -10.97 -13.49
C SER A 142 7.22 -10.90 -12.37
N ARG A 143 8.07 -9.85 -12.41
CA ARG A 143 9.14 -9.66 -11.44
C ARG A 143 9.39 -8.19 -11.15
N ILE A 144 9.53 -7.83 -9.90
CA ILE A 144 10.06 -6.52 -9.49
C ILE A 144 11.55 -6.49 -9.83
N ILE A 145 12.01 -5.45 -10.54
CA ILE A 145 13.38 -5.36 -11.05
C ILE A 145 14.28 -4.54 -10.13
N ASN A 146 13.77 -3.48 -9.51
CA ASN A 146 14.53 -2.52 -8.71
C ASN A 146 14.25 -2.65 -7.21
N LEU A 147 14.63 -3.76 -6.61
CA LEU A 147 14.43 -4.10 -5.19
C LEU A 147 15.41 -3.42 -4.21
N ASN A 148 16.22 -2.46 -4.65
CA ASN A 148 17.24 -1.80 -3.83
C ASN A 148 16.64 -0.72 -2.92
#